data_f75b4b48d13421d8e0126e9ec61932c9
#
_entry.id   f75b4b48d13421d8e0126e9ec61932c9
#
_cell.length_a   1.000
_cell.length_b   1.000
_cell.length_c   1.000
_cell.angle_alpha   90.00
_cell.angle_beta   90.00
_cell.angle_gamma   90.00
#
_symmetry.space_group_name_H-M   'P 1'
#
loop_
_entity.id
_entity.type
_entity.pdbx_description
1 polymer ?
#
loop_
_entity_poly.entity_id
_entity_poly.type
_entity_poly.pdbx_seq_one_letter_code
_entity_poly.pdbx_strand_id
1 'polypeptide(L)' 'MLRTITMGTCVSVQGIFVKSLPDGRVLVRVGEQVFSGKPVAKAA' A
#
# COMPACT_ATOMS: atom_id res chain seq x y z
N MET A 1 -0.64 10.38 -5.78
CA MET A 1 0.05 10.37 -4.50
C MET A 1 0.63 9.02 -4.20
N LEU A 2 1.87 8.98 -3.82
CA LEU A 2 2.53 7.71 -3.55
C LEU A 2 2.27 7.24 -2.13
N ARG A 3 2.06 5.95 -1.99
CA ARG A 3 1.88 5.33 -0.69
C ARG A 3 2.68 4.06 -0.63
N THR A 4 3.14 3.72 0.54
CA THR A 4 3.88 2.50 0.76
C THR A 4 3.03 1.55 1.60
N ILE A 5 2.94 0.32 1.14
CA ILE A 5 2.21 -0.71 1.87
C ILE A 5 3.14 -1.89 2.12
N THR A 6 2.79 -2.69 3.11
CA THR A 6 3.53 -3.90 3.38
C THR A 6 2.69 -5.10 3.01
N MET A 7 3.35 -6.07 2.40
CA MET A 7 2.72 -7.33 2.03
C MET A 7 3.49 -8.43 2.73
N GLY A 8 2.82 -9.15 3.59
CA GLY A 8 3.52 -10.15 4.38
C GLY A 8 4.35 -9.49 5.46
N THR A 9 5.49 -10.07 5.76
CA THR A 9 6.30 -9.59 6.88
C THR A 9 7.51 -8.77 6.47
N CYS A 10 7.97 -8.92 5.24
CA CYS A 10 9.21 -8.27 4.85
C CYS A 10 9.13 -7.52 3.54
N VAL A 11 8.02 -7.60 2.86
CA VAL A 11 7.91 -7.00 1.54
C VAL A 11 7.14 -5.70 1.63
N SER A 12 7.71 -4.63 1.12
CA SER A 12 6.99 -3.37 1.04
C SER A 12 6.90 -2.95 -0.41
N VAL A 13 5.78 -2.34 -0.75
CA VAL A 13 5.50 -1.91 -2.11
C VAL A 13 5.09 -0.45 -2.06
N GLN A 14 5.66 0.33 -2.94
CA GLN A 14 5.33 1.73 -3.06
C GLN A 14 4.65 1.96 -4.39
N GLY A 15 3.49 2.59 -4.36
CA GLY A 15 2.76 2.85 -5.57
C GLY A 15 1.81 4.02 -5.39
N ILE A 16 0.99 4.24 -6.42
CA ILE A 16 0.05 5.34 -6.40
C ILE A 16 -1.18 4.91 -5.61
N PHE A 17 -1.57 5.74 -4.66
CA PHE A 17 -2.73 5.45 -3.83
C PHE A 17 -3.98 5.34 -4.70
N VAL A 18 -4.71 4.26 -4.54
CA VAL A 18 -5.95 4.05 -5.27
C VAL A 18 -7.14 4.31 -4.35
N LYS A 19 -7.21 3.56 -3.26
CA LYS A 19 -8.28 3.76 -2.31
C LYS A 19 -7.96 3.00 -1.03
N SER A 20 -8.65 3.34 0.03
CA SER A 20 -8.50 2.62 1.28
C SER A 20 -9.65 1.64 1.43
N LEU A 21 -9.33 0.50 2.03
CA LEU A 21 -10.31 -0.56 2.24
C LEU A 21 -10.87 -0.46 3.64
N PRO A 22 -12.10 -0.95 3.83
CA PRO A 22 -12.74 -0.80 5.14
C PRO A 22 -12.08 -1.60 6.24
N ASP A 23 -11.27 -2.60 5.90
CA ASP A 23 -10.61 -3.39 6.93
C ASP A 23 -9.24 -2.84 7.31
N GLY A 24 -8.91 -1.65 6.83
CA GLY A 24 -7.66 -1.02 7.20
C GLY A 24 -6.55 -1.18 6.19
N ARG A 25 -6.83 -1.81 5.07
CA ARG A 25 -5.84 -1.97 4.03
C ARG A 25 -5.94 -0.84 3.01
N VAL A 26 -4.90 -0.71 2.23
CA VAL A 26 -4.81 0.34 1.23
C VAL A 26 -4.44 -0.30 -0.09
N LEU A 27 -5.08 0.15 -1.15
CA LEU A 27 -4.74 -0.29 -2.49
C LEU A 27 -3.79 0.71 -3.11
N VAL A 28 -2.71 0.21 -3.69
CA VAL A 28 -1.79 1.04 -4.43
C VAL A 28 -1.59 0.43 -5.81
N ARG A 29 -1.34 1.28 -6.77
CA ARG A 29 -1.15 0.85 -8.14
C ARG A 29 0.31 1.03 -8.53
N VAL A 30 0.89 -0.01 -9.06
CA VAL A 30 2.26 0.03 -9.54
C VAL A 30 2.24 -0.37 -11.01
N GLY A 31 2.40 0.60 -11.87
CA GLY A 31 2.33 0.32 -13.30
C GLY A 31 0.96 -0.17 -13.70
N GLU A 32 0.88 -1.40 -14.17
CA GLU A 32 -0.39 -1.97 -14.58
C GLU A 32 -0.97 -2.90 -13.53
N GLN A 33 -0.32 -2.97 -12.36
CA GLN A 33 -0.76 -3.89 -11.34
C GLN A 33 -1.21 -3.13 -10.12
N VAL A 34 -2.15 -3.73 -9.40
CA VAL A 34 -2.67 -3.15 -8.18
C VAL A 34 -2.39 -4.11 -7.05
N PHE A 35 -1.86 -3.57 -5.98
CA PHE A 35 -1.55 -4.37 -4.79
C PHE A 35 -2.32 -3.82 -3.60
N SER A 36 -2.63 -4.71 -2.69
CA SER A 36 -3.29 -4.31 -1.46
C SER A 36 -2.44 -4.77 -0.28
N GLY A 37 -2.43 -3.96 0.75
CA GLY A 37 -1.69 -4.30 1.94
C GLY A 37 -1.88 -3.23 2.99
N LYS A 38 -1.27 -3.42 4.13
CA LYS A 38 -1.39 -2.46 5.20
C LYS A 38 -0.50 -1.26 4.93
N PRO A 39 -0.99 -0.06 5.22
CA PRO A 39 -0.18 1.12 5.03
C PRO A 39 0.96 1.16 6.03
N VAL A 40 2.11 1.59 5.55
CA VAL A 40 3.26 1.75 6.42
C VAL A 40 3.17 3.12 7.05
N ALA A 41 2.93 3.12 8.34
CA ALA A 41 2.90 4.38 9.07
C ALA A 41 4.34 4.80 9.34
N LYS A 42 4.77 5.80 8.68
CA LYS A 42 6.11 6.30 8.90
C LYS A 42 6.11 7.13 10.15
N ALA A 43 6.39 6.50 11.21
CA ALA A 43 6.53 7.23 12.45
C ALA A 43 7.89 7.90 12.41
N ALA A 44 7.98 8.98 11.91
CA ALA A 44 9.26 9.64 11.72
C ALA A 44 10.16 9.59 12.93
#